data_8f4b43338e88dcdea4a6d0a348a528ea
#
_entry.id   8f4b43338e88dcdea4a6d0a348a528ea
#
_cell.length_a   1.000
_cell.length_b   1.000
_cell.length_c   1.000
_cell.angle_alpha   90.00
_cell.angle_beta   90.00
_cell.angle_gamma   90.00
#
_symmetry.space_group_name_H-M   'P 1'
#
loop_
_entity.id
_entity.type
_entity.pdbx_description
1 polymer ?
#
loop_
_entity_poly.entity_id
_entity_poly.type
_entity_poly.pdbx_seq_one_letter_code
_entity_poly.pdbx_strand_id
1 'polypeptide(L)'
;MVIPLSEGDGTAAPSGLRSFVLPVRGGDCRLWGGHHLPASASEALPLLVCHGGPGVPSDYLFPLIGQLRRPIIFFDQLGCGRSDRPSPGEQEYSIAASVQDLVEVIQSLVLEGVIPRRDGLPAYHLYGQSFGGILAFEALSVHHGSSRPGPPPPRSLTLSNVPSSVPVLLEEVAALLAVLGGDGARFDATHVCRTLPRPPALVAAYAPGHPGSDWRGVDVIADWSATERSLGALALPVLLLAAEHDFVTLRSMEGWQRLAQQRLVVLPGVAHHALLETPEAYGASLESFLQDQEEEANCAVSST
;
A
#
# COMPACT_ATOMS: atom_id res chain seq x y z
N MET A 1 -10.00 18.09 7.61
CA MET A 1 -10.08 17.89 9.08
C MET A 1 -10.27 16.40 9.33
N VAL A 2 -9.33 15.77 10.03
CA VAL A 2 -9.44 14.36 10.46
C VAL A 2 -10.45 14.30 11.62
N ILE A 3 -11.50 13.51 11.49
CA ILE A 3 -12.58 13.43 12.49
C ILE A 3 -12.39 12.12 13.28
N PRO A 4 -12.09 12.15 14.59
CA PRO A 4 -11.99 10.95 15.40
C PRO A 4 -13.34 10.21 15.43
N LEU A 5 -13.30 8.87 15.27
CA LEU A 5 -14.47 8.02 15.50
C LEU A 5 -14.53 7.62 16.97
N SER A 6 -15.73 7.59 17.55
CA SER A 6 -15.96 7.08 18.90
C SER A 6 -15.76 5.56 18.93
N GLU A 7 -15.18 5.03 20.02
CA GLU A 7 -15.09 3.59 20.25
C GLU A 7 -16.50 2.99 20.26
N GLY A 8 -16.86 2.20 19.26
CA GLY A 8 -18.16 1.56 19.17
C GLY A 8 -18.72 1.26 17.79
N ASP A 9 -18.07 1.71 16.72
CA ASP A 9 -18.52 1.45 15.35
C ASP A 9 -18.04 0.06 14.86
N GLY A 10 -18.71 -0.95 15.35
CA GLY A 10 -18.96 -2.32 14.84
C GLY A 10 -17.92 -3.11 14.04
N THR A 11 -16.73 -2.60 13.77
CA THR A 11 -15.66 -3.30 13.08
C THR A 11 -14.49 -3.51 14.04
N ALA A 12 -14.12 -4.77 14.29
CA ALA A 12 -13.05 -5.15 15.19
C ALA A 12 -11.67 -4.67 14.66
N ALA A 13 -11.38 -3.39 14.89
CA ALA A 13 -10.03 -2.87 14.69
C ALA A 13 -9.09 -3.47 15.76
N PRO A 14 -7.79 -3.69 15.45
CA PRO A 14 -6.82 -4.13 16.43
C PRO A 14 -6.79 -3.22 17.66
N SER A 15 -6.54 -3.79 18.85
CA SER A 15 -6.39 -3.00 20.08
C SER A 15 -5.26 -1.98 19.90
N GLY A 16 -5.50 -0.71 20.29
CA GLY A 16 -4.54 0.38 20.16
C GLY A 16 -4.56 1.11 18.81
N LEU A 17 -5.46 0.74 17.89
CA LEU A 17 -5.68 1.49 16.66
C LEU A 17 -6.73 2.59 16.92
N ARG A 18 -6.34 3.85 16.77
CA ARG A 18 -7.24 5.00 16.86
C ARG A 18 -7.86 5.27 15.50
N SER A 19 -9.16 5.05 15.36
CA SER A 19 -9.88 5.28 14.11
C SER A 19 -10.28 6.73 13.91
N PHE A 20 -10.31 7.18 12.65
CA PHE A 20 -10.72 8.52 12.24
C PHE A 20 -11.32 8.49 10.83
N VAL A 21 -11.93 9.61 10.44
CA VAL A 21 -12.49 9.80 9.09
C VAL A 21 -11.68 10.87 8.36
N LEU A 22 -11.38 10.60 7.10
CA LEU A 22 -10.70 11.49 6.17
C LEU A 22 -11.68 11.92 5.08
N PRO A 23 -12.09 13.20 5.03
CA PRO A 23 -12.88 13.70 3.91
C PRO A 23 -11.99 13.79 2.66
N VAL A 24 -12.53 13.34 1.53
CA VAL A 24 -11.91 13.42 0.20
C VAL A 24 -12.91 13.91 -0.83
N ARG A 25 -12.44 14.23 -2.02
CA ARG A 25 -13.28 14.73 -3.14
C ARG A 25 -14.09 15.97 -2.77
N GLY A 26 -13.41 16.94 -2.16
CA GLY A 26 -14.05 18.16 -1.70
C GLY A 26 -14.95 18.00 -0.47
N GLY A 27 -14.95 16.82 0.16
CA GLY A 27 -15.80 16.49 1.30
C GLY A 27 -17.05 15.65 0.95
N ASP A 28 -17.23 15.32 -0.33
CA ASP A 28 -18.39 14.53 -0.80
C ASP A 28 -18.26 13.05 -0.39
N CYS A 29 -17.05 12.58 -0.11
CA CYS A 29 -16.79 11.22 0.33
C CYS A 29 -15.92 11.18 1.58
N ARG A 30 -16.04 10.09 2.35
CA ARG A 30 -15.30 9.86 3.58
C ARG A 30 -14.56 8.54 3.50
N LEU A 31 -13.27 8.58 3.80
CA LEU A 31 -12.45 7.39 3.97
C LEU A 31 -12.27 7.10 5.46
N TRP A 32 -12.29 5.81 5.81
CA TRP A 32 -11.86 5.37 7.12
C TRP A 32 -10.33 5.38 7.19
N GLY A 33 -9.78 5.82 8.32
CA GLY A 33 -8.38 5.72 8.66
C GLY A 33 -8.17 5.16 10.05
N GLY A 34 -7.02 4.57 10.27
CA GLY A 34 -6.58 4.06 11.57
C GLY A 34 -5.12 4.39 11.82
N HIS A 35 -4.81 4.90 13.02
CA HIS A 35 -3.48 5.27 13.43
C HIS A 35 -3.05 4.44 14.64
N HIS A 36 -1.96 3.68 14.50
CA HIS A 36 -1.31 2.95 15.59
C HIS A 36 -0.05 3.67 16.05
N LEU A 37 0.06 3.87 17.37
CA LEU A 37 1.26 4.41 18.03
C LEU A 37 1.83 3.32 18.92
N PRO A 38 2.99 2.71 18.59
CA PRO A 38 3.63 1.75 19.48
C PRO A 38 4.12 2.45 20.77
N ALA A 39 4.03 1.75 21.89
CA ALA A 39 4.39 2.30 23.21
C ALA A 39 5.86 2.77 23.30
N SER A 40 6.73 2.24 22.45
CA SER A 40 8.17 2.57 22.39
C SER A 40 8.54 3.47 21.21
N ALA A 41 7.58 3.97 20.44
CA ALA A 41 7.86 4.82 19.29
C ALA A 41 8.24 6.22 19.75
N SER A 42 9.51 6.47 19.89
CA SER A 42 9.98 7.76 20.28
C SER A 42 10.16 8.74 19.11
N GLU A 43 10.86 8.33 18.06
CA GLU A 43 11.29 9.26 17.01
C GLU A 43 11.16 8.73 15.56
N ALA A 44 10.83 7.45 15.39
CA ALA A 44 10.69 6.86 14.06
C ALA A 44 9.57 7.52 13.25
N LEU A 45 9.81 7.71 11.97
CA LEU A 45 8.82 8.31 11.06
C LEU A 45 7.63 7.36 10.84
N PRO A 46 6.39 7.88 10.72
CA PRO A 46 5.22 7.07 10.44
C PRO A 46 5.29 6.42 9.07
N LEU A 47 4.73 5.21 8.97
CA LEU A 47 4.49 4.49 7.72
C LEU A 47 3.03 4.67 7.31
N LEU A 48 2.78 5.34 6.18
CA LEU A 48 1.45 5.39 5.56
C LEU A 48 1.27 4.19 4.64
N VAL A 49 0.21 3.42 4.86
CA VAL A 49 -0.03 2.12 4.23
C VAL A 49 -1.18 2.19 3.24
N CYS A 50 -0.91 1.92 1.96
CA CYS A 50 -1.89 1.74 0.89
C CYS A 50 -2.13 0.25 0.66
N HIS A 51 -3.36 -0.22 0.90
CA HIS A 51 -3.74 -1.62 0.69
C HIS A 51 -3.94 -1.97 -0.77
N GLY A 52 -3.93 -3.26 -1.07
CA GLY A 52 -4.08 -3.82 -2.42
C GLY A 52 -5.52 -4.02 -2.87
N GLY A 53 -5.69 -4.86 -3.83
CA GLY A 53 -6.95 -5.16 -4.51
C GLY A 53 -6.86 -4.78 -5.99
N PRO A 54 -7.62 -3.80 -6.50
CA PRO A 54 -8.50 -2.85 -5.78
C PRO A 54 -9.61 -3.52 -4.98
N GLY A 55 -10.06 -2.84 -3.90
CA GLY A 55 -11.21 -3.27 -3.11
C GLY A 55 -10.94 -4.31 -2.01
N VAL A 56 -9.68 -4.61 -1.68
CA VAL A 56 -9.31 -5.48 -0.56
C VAL A 56 -8.88 -4.60 0.62
N PRO A 57 -9.72 -4.43 1.67
CA PRO A 57 -9.48 -3.47 2.74
C PRO A 57 -8.22 -3.79 3.56
N SER A 58 -7.75 -2.82 4.33
CA SER A 58 -6.46 -2.84 5.02
C SER A 58 -6.29 -3.90 6.11
N ASP A 59 -7.32 -4.65 6.48
CA ASP A 59 -7.31 -5.62 7.59
C ASP A 59 -6.18 -6.66 7.51
N TYR A 60 -5.88 -7.15 6.33
CA TYR A 60 -4.81 -8.15 6.13
C TYR A 60 -3.41 -7.56 6.31
N LEU A 61 -3.27 -6.23 6.38
CA LEU A 61 -2.02 -5.51 6.63
C LEU A 61 -1.83 -5.12 8.11
N PHE A 62 -2.85 -5.29 8.96
CA PHE A 62 -2.73 -5.00 10.39
C PHE A 62 -1.63 -5.78 11.13
N PRO A 63 -1.20 -6.97 10.70
CA PRO A 63 -0.04 -7.62 11.31
C PRO A 63 1.25 -6.79 11.27
N LEU A 64 1.38 -5.78 10.41
CA LEU A 64 2.48 -4.80 10.45
C LEU A 64 2.63 -4.15 11.84
N ILE A 65 1.52 -3.96 12.57
CA ILE A 65 1.50 -3.39 13.93
C ILE A 65 2.39 -4.18 14.89
N GLY A 66 2.40 -5.51 14.78
CA GLY A 66 3.23 -6.39 15.62
C GLY A 66 4.67 -6.53 15.15
N GLN A 67 4.98 -6.10 13.94
CA GLN A 67 6.28 -6.31 13.30
C GLN A 67 7.15 -5.04 13.28
N LEU A 68 6.54 -3.86 13.30
CA LEU A 68 7.26 -2.59 13.16
C LEU A 68 7.26 -1.82 14.49
N ARG A 69 8.33 -1.03 14.70
CA ARG A 69 8.53 -0.22 15.93
C ARG A 69 8.25 1.26 15.69
N ARG A 70 7.37 1.58 14.75
CA ARG A 70 7.04 2.94 14.32
C ARG A 70 5.55 3.20 14.28
N PRO A 71 5.10 4.46 14.26
CA PRO A 71 3.71 4.77 13.99
C PRO A 71 3.30 4.21 12.63
N ILE A 72 2.09 3.64 12.53
CA ILE A 72 1.54 3.11 11.28
C ILE A 72 0.18 3.73 11.05
N ILE A 73 -0.04 4.22 9.84
CA ILE A 73 -1.29 4.85 9.41
C ILE A 73 -1.88 3.99 8.30
N PHE A 74 -3.08 3.48 8.53
CA PHE A 74 -3.88 2.75 7.55
C PHE A 74 -5.04 3.63 7.07
N PHE A 75 -5.53 3.36 5.88
CA PHE A 75 -6.82 3.86 5.42
C PHE A 75 -7.43 2.83 4.46
N ASP A 76 -8.75 2.75 4.44
CA ASP A 76 -9.46 1.98 3.43
C ASP A 76 -9.78 2.92 2.26
N GLN A 77 -9.41 2.51 1.04
CA GLN A 77 -9.66 3.30 -0.18
C GLN A 77 -11.17 3.42 -0.43
N LEU A 78 -11.59 4.42 -1.19
CA LEU A 78 -13.01 4.61 -1.54
C LEU A 78 -13.57 3.34 -2.19
N GLY A 79 -14.78 2.98 -1.84
CA GLY A 79 -15.44 1.80 -2.39
C GLY A 79 -15.15 0.51 -1.62
N CYS A 80 -14.33 0.51 -0.57
CA CYS A 80 -14.05 -0.70 0.18
C CYS A 80 -14.00 -0.52 1.69
N GLY A 81 -14.06 -1.63 2.40
CA GLY A 81 -13.89 -1.68 3.84
C GLY A 81 -14.90 -0.81 4.60
N ARG A 82 -14.36 0.09 5.41
CA ARG A 82 -15.08 1.02 6.29
C ARG A 82 -15.30 2.40 5.65
N SER A 83 -14.76 2.61 4.44
CA SER A 83 -14.93 3.84 3.68
C SER A 83 -16.28 3.91 2.97
N ASP A 84 -16.68 5.11 2.55
CA ASP A 84 -17.89 5.30 1.76
C ASP A 84 -17.81 4.51 0.45
N ARG A 85 -18.98 4.06 -0.04
CA ARG A 85 -19.12 3.22 -1.24
C ARG A 85 -20.17 3.81 -2.18
N PRO A 86 -19.86 4.96 -2.78
CA PRO A 86 -20.73 5.52 -3.79
C PRO A 86 -20.83 4.59 -5.00
N SER A 87 -21.96 4.58 -5.67
CA SER A 87 -22.09 3.83 -6.92
C SER A 87 -21.16 4.40 -8.01
N PRO A 88 -20.75 3.60 -9.02
CA PRO A 88 -19.93 4.08 -10.14
C PRO A 88 -20.58 5.23 -10.95
N GLY A 89 -21.89 5.44 -10.83
CA GLY A 89 -22.59 6.59 -11.43
C GLY A 89 -22.53 7.87 -10.58
N GLU A 90 -22.21 7.74 -9.29
CA GLU A 90 -22.08 8.87 -8.37
C GLU A 90 -20.65 9.34 -8.26
N GLN A 91 -19.68 8.41 -8.27
CA GLN A 91 -18.26 8.71 -8.17
C GLN A 91 -17.44 7.87 -9.16
N GLU A 92 -16.34 8.44 -9.61
CA GLU A 92 -15.40 7.75 -10.50
C GLU A 92 -14.50 6.79 -9.72
N TYR A 93 -14.35 5.57 -10.24
CA TYR A 93 -13.38 4.57 -9.79
C TYR A 93 -12.31 4.39 -10.87
N SER A 94 -11.20 5.13 -10.74
CA SER A 94 -10.03 5.06 -11.64
C SER A 94 -8.75 5.21 -10.85
N ILE A 95 -7.61 4.88 -11.46
CA ILE A 95 -6.29 5.13 -10.85
C ILE A 95 -6.16 6.63 -10.56
N ALA A 96 -6.51 7.49 -11.50
CA ALA A 96 -6.37 8.94 -11.36
C ALA A 96 -7.20 9.50 -10.20
N ALA A 97 -8.45 9.05 -10.05
CA ALA A 97 -9.31 9.44 -8.94
C ALA A 97 -8.77 8.95 -7.59
N SER A 98 -8.29 7.69 -7.52
CA SER A 98 -7.70 7.11 -6.31
C SER A 98 -6.37 7.77 -5.94
N VAL A 99 -5.56 8.19 -6.92
CA VAL A 99 -4.37 9.01 -6.70
C VAL A 99 -4.74 10.35 -6.06
N GLN A 100 -5.79 11.00 -6.56
CA GLN A 100 -6.26 12.25 -5.97
C GLN A 100 -6.74 12.05 -4.53
N ASP A 101 -7.47 10.97 -4.26
CA ASP A 101 -7.89 10.61 -2.89
C ASP A 101 -6.66 10.42 -1.97
N LEU A 102 -5.62 9.72 -2.43
CA LEU A 102 -4.38 9.54 -1.65
C LEU A 102 -3.65 10.87 -1.39
N VAL A 103 -3.61 11.77 -2.37
CA VAL A 103 -3.03 13.11 -2.18
C VAL A 103 -3.79 13.89 -1.10
N GLU A 104 -5.12 13.87 -1.12
CA GLU A 104 -5.96 14.52 -0.12
C GLU A 104 -5.80 13.89 1.28
N VAL A 105 -5.66 12.56 1.34
CA VAL A 105 -5.33 11.83 2.58
C VAL A 105 -4.02 12.33 3.16
N ILE A 106 -2.93 12.36 2.39
CA ILE A 106 -1.62 12.81 2.87
C ILE A 106 -1.68 14.27 3.33
N GLN A 107 -2.31 15.14 2.56
CA GLN A 107 -2.47 16.55 2.91
C GLN A 107 -3.24 16.73 4.23
N SER A 108 -4.33 15.99 4.42
CA SER A 108 -5.12 16.02 5.66
C SER A 108 -4.31 15.53 6.86
N LEU A 109 -3.57 14.43 6.72
CA LEU A 109 -2.72 13.87 7.78
C LEU A 109 -1.58 14.82 8.18
N VAL A 110 -1.02 15.57 7.22
CA VAL A 110 0.00 16.61 7.48
C VAL A 110 -0.61 17.81 8.20
N LEU A 111 -1.78 18.28 7.77
CA LEU A 111 -2.47 19.42 8.39
C LEU A 111 -2.85 19.15 9.83
N GLU A 112 -3.27 17.93 10.15
CA GLU A 112 -3.67 17.51 11.49
C GLU A 112 -2.49 17.04 12.37
N GLY A 113 -1.26 17.08 11.83
CA GLY A 113 -0.04 16.70 12.57
C GLY A 113 0.11 15.19 12.82
N VAL A 114 -0.70 14.34 12.18
CA VAL A 114 -0.56 12.87 12.22
C VAL A 114 0.71 12.45 11.47
N ILE A 115 0.98 13.08 10.34
CA ILE A 115 2.30 13.08 9.69
C ILE A 115 3.07 14.29 10.24
N PRO A 116 4.16 14.07 11.01
CA PRO A 116 4.93 15.15 11.61
C PRO A 116 5.71 15.94 10.55
N ARG A 117 6.20 17.11 10.95
CA ARG A 117 7.17 17.87 10.16
C ARG A 117 8.55 17.78 10.82
N ARG A 118 9.58 17.55 10.00
CA ARG A 118 10.99 17.69 10.37
C ARG A 118 11.63 18.70 9.44
N ASP A 119 12.34 19.65 9.99
CA ASP A 119 12.93 20.78 9.24
C ASP A 119 11.91 21.52 8.34
N GLY A 120 10.68 21.65 8.83
CA GLY A 120 9.58 22.29 8.11
C GLY A 120 8.90 21.44 7.04
N LEU A 121 9.44 20.28 6.69
CA LEU A 121 8.90 19.38 5.67
C LEU A 121 8.14 18.19 6.29
N PRO A 122 7.05 17.72 5.69
CA PRO A 122 6.39 16.49 6.08
C PRO A 122 7.36 15.31 6.07
N ALA A 123 7.33 14.50 7.13
CA ALA A 123 8.29 13.42 7.33
C ALA A 123 7.55 12.09 7.57
N TYR A 124 7.59 11.21 6.59
CA TYR A 124 6.89 9.91 6.61
C TYR A 124 7.50 8.97 5.56
N HIS A 125 7.19 7.68 5.68
CA HIS A 125 7.42 6.67 4.67
C HIS A 125 6.09 6.28 4.00
N LEU A 126 6.13 5.91 2.73
CA LEU A 126 4.96 5.44 2.00
C LEU A 126 5.15 3.96 1.65
N TYR A 127 4.11 3.18 1.88
CA TYR A 127 4.08 1.75 1.58
C TYR A 127 2.86 1.43 0.75
N GLY A 128 3.04 0.61 -0.29
CA GLY A 128 1.93 0.07 -1.07
C GLY A 128 2.11 -1.42 -1.36
N GLN A 129 1.05 -2.19 -1.11
CA GLN A 129 1.01 -3.60 -1.46
C GLN A 129 0.14 -3.79 -2.70
N SER A 130 0.64 -4.55 -3.71
CA SER A 130 -0.12 -4.86 -4.92
C SER A 130 -0.65 -3.58 -5.58
N PHE A 131 -1.95 -3.45 -5.84
CA PHE A 131 -2.57 -2.23 -6.36
C PHE A 131 -2.22 -0.97 -5.54
N GLY A 132 -2.13 -1.08 -4.21
CA GLY A 132 -1.72 0.04 -3.36
C GLY A 132 -0.33 0.56 -3.69
N GLY A 133 0.56 -0.27 -4.21
CA GLY A 133 1.87 0.14 -4.71
C GLY A 133 1.80 0.87 -6.05
N ILE A 134 0.92 0.45 -6.95
CA ILE A 134 0.62 1.20 -8.19
C ILE A 134 0.13 2.60 -7.82
N LEU A 135 -0.82 2.69 -6.89
CA LEU A 135 -1.38 3.94 -6.42
C LEU A 135 -0.32 4.85 -5.79
N ALA A 136 0.52 4.31 -4.91
CA ALA A 136 1.60 5.04 -4.26
C ALA A 136 2.64 5.56 -5.29
N PHE A 137 3.02 4.73 -6.25
CA PHE A 137 3.94 5.09 -7.32
C PHE A 137 3.36 6.20 -8.22
N GLU A 138 2.13 6.06 -8.68
CA GLU A 138 1.45 7.06 -9.50
C GLU A 138 1.32 8.41 -8.78
N ALA A 139 0.95 8.40 -7.50
CA ALA A 139 0.84 9.62 -6.71
C ALA A 139 2.15 10.41 -6.64
N LEU A 140 3.30 9.73 -6.67
CA LEU A 140 4.62 10.35 -6.61
C LEU A 140 5.18 10.73 -7.99
N SER A 141 4.80 10.02 -9.05
CA SER A 141 5.37 10.18 -10.41
C SER A 141 4.58 11.11 -11.32
N VAL A 142 3.24 11.14 -11.22
CA VAL A 142 2.38 11.91 -12.14
C VAL A 142 2.49 13.41 -11.93
N HIS A 143 2.90 13.88 -10.75
CA HIS A 143 2.97 15.32 -10.45
C HIS A 143 4.17 16.04 -11.05
N HIS A 144 5.15 15.34 -11.61
CA HIS A 144 6.24 15.98 -12.35
C HIS A 144 5.74 16.53 -13.70
N GLY A 145 5.24 17.76 -13.69
CA GLY A 145 4.73 18.47 -14.88
C GLY A 145 3.21 18.68 -14.92
N SER A 146 2.48 18.31 -13.87
CA SER A 146 1.06 18.63 -13.68
C SER A 146 0.89 20.02 -13.06
N SER A 147 -0.20 20.72 -13.42
CA SER A 147 -0.61 21.97 -12.75
C SER A 147 -1.18 21.76 -11.35
N ARG A 148 -1.43 20.51 -10.94
CA ARG A 148 -1.88 20.16 -9.58
C ARG A 148 -0.68 19.78 -8.71
N PRO A 149 -0.57 20.31 -7.48
CA PRO A 149 0.49 19.91 -6.58
C PRO A 149 0.35 18.44 -6.19
N GLY A 150 1.45 17.69 -6.28
CA GLY A 150 1.54 16.33 -5.75
C GLY A 150 1.55 16.28 -4.22
N PRO A 151 1.57 15.07 -3.65
CA PRO A 151 1.79 14.95 -2.22
C PRO A 151 3.22 15.42 -1.90
N PRO A 152 3.45 15.92 -0.67
CA PRO A 152 4.82 16.12 -0.22
C PRO A 152 5.59 14.78 -0.30
N PRO A 153 6.84 14.78 -0.80
CA PRO A 153 7.58 13.54 -1.01
C PRO A 153 7.82 12.81 0.33
N PRO A 154 7.60 11.48 0.38
CA PRO A 154 7.98 10.68 1.53
C PRO A 154 9.50 10.52 1.61
N ARG A 155 10.01 10.06 2.75
CA ARG A 155 11.41 9.71 2.93
C ARG A 155 11.81 8.52 2.05
N SER A 156 10.94 7.54 1.91
CA SER A 156 11.11 6.37 1.03
C SER A 156 9.77 5.79 0.59
N LEU A 157 9.80 4.96 -0.44
CA LEU A 157 8.67 4.18 -0.92
C LEU A 157 8.96 2.69 -0.76
N THR A 158 8.01 1.91 -0.27
CA THR A 158 8.03 0.45 -0.33
C THR A 158 6.97 -0.05 -1.29
N LEU A 159 7.38 -0.82 -2.29
CA LEU A 159 6.53 -1.53 -3.24
C LEU A 159 6.56 -3.02 -2.89
N SER A 160 5.50 -3.51 -2.25
CA SER A 160 5.39 -4.91 -1.85
C SER A 160 4.51 -5.68 -2.83
N ASN A 161 5.12 -6.65 -3.53
CA ASN A 161 4.40 -7.52 -4.45
C ASN A 161 3.61 -6.70 -5.50
N VAL A 162 4.29 -5.76 -6.15
CA VAL A 162 3.70 -4.78 -7.07
C VAL A 162 4.21 -5.02 -8.49
N PRO A 163 3.33 -5.29 -9.47
CA PRO A 163 3.77 -5.38 -10.85
C PRO A 163 4.17 -3.99 -11.38
N SER A 164 5.17 -3.94 -12.23
CA SER A 164 5.50 -2.73 -13.02
C SER A 164 4.71 -2.64 -14.32
N SER A 165 4.06 -3.74 -14.70
CA SER A 165 3.21 -3.85 -15.88
C SER A 165 2.10 -4.86 -15.61
N VAL A 166 0.84 -4.42 -15.66
CA VAL A 166 -0.33 -5.30 -15.50
C VAL A 166 -0.53 -6.20 -16.72
N PRO A 167 -0.33 -5.77 -17.98
CA PRO A 167 -0.33 -6.69 -19.11
C PRO A 167 0.63 -7.87 -18.91
N VAL A 168 1.87 -7.62 -18.48
CA VAL A 168 2.83 -8.71 -18.21
C VAL A 168 2.37 -9.56 -17.02
N LEU A 169 1.80 -8.97 -15.98
CA LEU A 169 1.22 -9.71 -14.86
C LEU A 169 0.13 -10.67 -15.34
N LEU A 170 -0.77 -10.24 -16.21
CA LEU A 170 -1.87 -11.08 -16.73
C LEU A 170 -1.33 -12.25 -17.57
N GLU A 171 -0.28 -12.03 -18.37
CA GLU A 171 0.42 -13.12 -19.08
C GLU A 171 1.00 -14.15 -18.09
N GLU A 172 1.69 -13.69 -17.04
CA GLU A 172 2.30 -14.56 -16.02
C GLU A 172 1.23 -15.35 -15.25
N VAL A 173 0.15 -14.69 -14.82
CA VAL A 173 -1.00 -15.36 -14.16
C VAL A 173 -1.59 -16.45 -15.05
N ALA A 174 -1.79 -16.17 -16.33
CA ALA A 174 -2.30 -17.17 -17.28
C ALA A 174 -1.34 -18.36 -17.43
N ALA A 175 -0.04 -18.10 -17.51
CA ALA A 175 0.98 -19.14 -17.60
C ALA A 175 1.04 -20.01 -16.32
N LEU A 176 1.03 -19.40 -15.14
CA LEU A 176 1.03 -20.09 -13.85
C LEU A 176 -0.23 -20.95 -13.69
N LEU A 177 -1.39 -20.40 -14.04
CA LEU A 177 -2.66 -21.13 -13.99
C LEU A 177 -2.68 -22.32 -14.97
N ALA A 178 -2.12 -22.18 -16.16
CA ALA A 178 -2.00 -23.24 -17.15
C ALA A 178 -1.12 -24.40 -16.65
N VAL A 179 0.01 -24.10 -15.96
CA VAL A 179 0.87 -25.12 -15.33
C VAL A 179 0.10 -25.93 -14.28
N LEU A 180 -0.87 -25.32 -13.61
CA LEU A 180 -1.74 -25.96 -12.62
C LEU A 180 -2.98 -26.63 -13.23
N GLY A 181 -3.06 -26.73 -14.57
CA GLY A 181 -4.20 -27.34 -15.28
C GLY A 181 -5.49 -26.52 -15.22
N GLY A 182 -5.40 -25.21 -14.96
CA GLY A 182 -6.56 -24.34 -14.81
C GLY A 182 -7.24 -24.41 -13.43
N ASP A 183 -6.63 -25.08 -12.46
CA ASP A 183 -7.16 -25.22 -11.10
C ASP A 183 -6.96 -23.94 -10.29
N GLY A 184 -8.02 -23.14 -10.19
CA GLY A 184 -8.01 -21.87 -9.44
C GLY A 184 -7.77 -22.05 -7.93
N ALA A 185 -8.28 -23.11 -7.32
CA ALA A 185 -8.05 -23.36 -5.89
C ALA A 185 -6.58 -23.71 -5.61
N ARG A 186 -5.98 -24.46 -6.52
CA ARG A 186 -4.56 -24.80 -6.46
C ARG A 186 -3.68 -23.57 -6.73
N PHE A 187 -4.07 -22.73 -7.69
CA PHE A 187 -3.41 -21.44 -7.94
C PHE A 187 -3.43 -20.58 -6.67
N ASP A 188 -4.56 -20.47 -6.06
CA ASP A 188 -4.79 -19.68 -4.86
C ASP A 188 -3.92 -20.17 -3.67
N ALA A 189 -3.86 -21.49 -3.46
CA ALA A 189 -3.02 -22.11 -2.44
C ALA A 189 -1.51 -22.06 -2.74
N THR A 190 -1.12 -21.82 -3.99
CA THR A 190 0.29 -21.80 -4.39
C THR A 190 0.83 -20.38 -4.52
N HIS A 191 0.04 -19.45 -5.08
CA HIS A 191 0.50 -18.15 -5.53
C HIS A 191 -0.16 -16.96 -4.81
N VAL A 192 -1.28 -17.15 -4.11
CA VAL A 192 -1.95 -16.07 -3.36
C VAL A 192 -1.60 -16.15 -1.88
N CYS A 193 -1.84 -17.29 -1.22
CA CYS A 193 -1.48 -17.49 0.18
C CYS A 193 -1.28 -18.97 0.48
N ARG A 194 -0.09 -19.33 0.94
CA ARG A 194 0.33 -20.72 1.19
C ARG A 194 0.05 -21.20 2.62
N THR A 195 -0.31 -20.27 3.52
CA THR A 195 -0.63 -20.59 4.92
C THR A 195 -1.97 -21.31 5.01
N LEU A 196 -1.99 -22.44 5.75
CA LEU A 196 -3.18 -23.23 6.04
C LEU A 196 -3.34 -23.45 7.55
N PRO A 197 -4.52 -23.24 8.14
CA PRO A 197 -5.71 -22.66 7.48
C PRO A 197 -5.45 -21.21 7.02
N ARG A 198 -6.15 -20.76 5.98
CA ARG A 198 -6.03 -19.41 5.46
C ARG A 198 -6.32 -18.39 6.58
N PRO A 199 -5.52 -17.32 6.74
CA PRO A 199 -5.73 -16.31 7.77
C PRO A 199 -7.15 -15.70 7.72
N PRO A 200 -7.86 -15.57 8.85
CA PRO A 200 -9.25 -15.11 8.87
C PRO A 200 -9.46 -13.74 8.23
N ALA A 201 -8.52 -12.80 8.42
CA ALA A 201 -8.57 -11.48 7.80
C ALA A 201 -8.56 -11.56 6.26
N LEU A 202 -7.78 -12.50 5.70
CA LEU A 202 -7.72 -12.73 4.27
C LEU A 202 -8.99 -13.39 3.75
N VAL A 203 -9.55 -14.37 4.49
CA VAL A 203 -10.83 -15.00 4.15
C VAL A 203 -11.94 -13.96 4.10
N ALA A 204 -12.00 -13.08 5.10
CA ALA A 204 -12.98 -12.01 5.16
C ALA A 204 -12.81 -11.01 3.99
N ALA A 205 -11.58 -10.61 3.68
CA ALA A 205 -11.28 -9.64 2.63
C ALA A 205 -11.62 -10.12 1.21
N TYR A 206 -11.60 -11.44 0.97
CA TYR A 206 -11.94 -12.06 -0.31
C TYR A 206 -13.32 -12.72 -0.33
N ALA A 207 -14.13 -12.55 0.73
CA ALA A 207 -15.46 -13.16 0.79
C ALA A 207 -16.38 -12.59 -0.31
N PRO A 208 -17.23 -13.43 -0.96
CA PRO A 208 -18.23 -12.96 -1.90
C PRO A 208 -19.16 -11.93 -1.22
N GLY A 209 -19.41 -10.81 -1.90
CA GLY A 209 -20.23 -9.72 -1.36
C GLY A 209 -19.53 -8.89 -0.27
N HIS A 210 -18.22 -9.08 -0.09
CA HIS A 210 -17.44 -8.20 0.78
C HIS A 210 -17.61 -6.74 0.33
N PRO A 211 -17.73 -5.80 1.27
CA PRO A 211 -17.71 -4.38 0.97
C PRO A 211 -16.41 -3.98 0.24
N GLY A 212 -16.51 -3.68 -1.05
CA GLY A 212 -15.36 -3.44 -1.95
C GLY A 212 -15.46 -4.20 -3.25
N SER A 213 -16.40 -5.14 -3.36
CA SER A 213 -16.68 -5.85 -4.64
C SER A 213 -17.18 -4.93 -5.76
N ASP A 214 -17.57 -3.69 -5.45
CA ASP A 214 -17.99 -2.68 -6.44
C ASP A 214 -16.80 -2.07 -7.21
N TRP A 215 -15.61 -2.11 -6.63
CA TRP A 215 -14.36 -1.89 -7.31
C TRP A 215 -14.04 -3.11 -8.20
N ARG A 216 -14.57 -3.16 -9.39
CA ARG A 216 -14.25 -4.21 -10.39
C ARG A 216 -12.87 -3.94 -11.01
N GLY A 217 -11.85 -3.99 -10.17
CA GLY A 217 -10.59 -3.35 -10.28
C GLY A 217 -9.65 -3.85 -11.37
N VAL A 218 -9.68 -5.12 -11.77
CA VAL A 218 -8.74 -5.62 -12.78
C VAL A 218 -8.96 -4.94 -14.12
N ASP A 219 -10.21 -4.69 -14.51
CA ASP A 219 -10.54 -4.02 -15.77
C ASP A 219 -10.04 -2.57 -15.81
N VAL A 220 -10.05 -1.88 -14.64
CA VAL A 220 -9.61 -0.49 -14.52
C VAL A 220 -8.09 -0.33 -14.61
N ILE A 221 -7.34 -1.38 -14.28
CA ILE A 221 -5.87 -1.36 -14.27
C ILE A 221 -5.25 -2.24 -15.37
N ALA A 222 -6.07 -2.95 -16.18
CA ALA A 222 -5.59 -3.98 -17.12
C ALA A 222 -4.49 -3.47 -18.08
N ASP A 223 -4.57 -2.22 -18.50
CA ASP A 223 -3.60 -1.61 -19.43
C ASP A 223 -2.50 -0.82 -18.74
N TRP A 224 -2.47 -0.82 -17.40
CA TRP A 224 -1.50 0.00 -16.66
C TRP A 224 -0.08 -0.57 -16.72
N SER A 225 0.87 0.31 -16.99
CA SER A 225 2.31 0.03 -16.86
C SER A 225 3.06 1.29 -16.44
N ALA A 226 4.07 1.12 -15.60
CA ALA A 226 5.02 2.19 -15.29
C ALA A 226 5.75 2.63 -16.57
N THR A 227 5.75 3.92 -16.86
CA THR A 227 6.40 4.47 -18.06
C THR A 227 7.85 4.89 -17.76
N GLU A 228 8.70 4.96 -18.77
CA GLU A 228 10.07 5.49 -18.64
C GLU A 228 10.08 6.88 -17.97
N ARG A 229 9.11 7.72 -18.31
CA ARG A 229 8.97 9.05 -17.73
C ARG A 229 8.63 9.00 -16.25
N SER A 230 7.69 8.13 -15.86
CA SER A 230 7.29 7.98 -14.44
C SER A 230 8.40 7.36 -13.59
N LEU A 231 9.13 6.37 -14.14
CA LEU A 231 10.28 5.76 -13.47
C LEU A 231 11.42 6.77 -13.28
N GLY A 232 11.74 7.57 -14.30
CA GLY A 232 12.78 8.60 -14.23
C GLY A 232 12.43 9.78 -13.32
N ALA A 233 11.15 10.01 -13.06
CA ALA A 233 10.69 11.09 -12.18
C ALA A 233 10.88 10.75 -10.69
N LEU A 234 10.97 9.46 -10.32
CA LEU A 234 11.05 9.02 -8.94
C LEU A 234 12.50 9.03 -8.44
N ALA A 235 12.86 10.07 -7.69
CA ALA A 235 14.21 10.29 -7.18
C ALA A 235 14.31 10.09 -5.65
N LEU A 236 13.75 9.01 -5.14
CA LEU A 236 13.79 8.66 -3.72
C LEU A 236 14.11 7.16 -3.54
N PRO A 237 14.60 6.74 -2.35
CA PRO A 237 14.87 5.35 -2.07
C PRO A 237 13.62 4.47 -2.15
N VAL A 238 13.73 3.32 -2.84
CA VAL A 238 12.62 2.37 -3.02
C VAL A 238 13.02 0.98 -2.55
N LEU A 239 12.23 0.40 -1.64
CA LEU A 239 12.29 -1.02 -1.33
C LEU A 239 11.32 -1.78 -2.23
N LEU A 240 11.81 -2.78 -2.93
CA LEU A 240 11.02 -3.76 -3.65
C LEU A 240 10.95 -5.04 -2.82
N LEU A 241 9.80 -5.35 -2.24
CA LEU A 241 9.55 -6.63 -1.58
C LEU A 241 8.83 -7.55 -2.57
N ALA A 242 9.44 -8.68 -2.86
CA ALA A 242 8.89 -9.74 -3.71
C ALA A 242 8.78 -11.04 -2.93
N ALA A 243 7.93 -11.95 -3.35
CA ALA A 243 7.79 -13.28 -2.79
C ALA A 243 8.07 -14.36 -3.86
N GLU A 244 8.76 -15.43 -3.47
CA GLU A 244 9.26 -16.45 -4.40
C GLU A 244 8.14 -17.12 -5.21
N HIS A 245 6.97 -17.32 -4.59
CA HIS A 245 5.85 -18.04 -5.20
C HIS A 245 4.69 -17.13 -5.59
N ASP A 246 4.88 -15.80 -5.57
CA ASP A 246 3.83 -14.84 -5.92
C ASP A 246 3.41 -14.96 -7.38
N PHE A 247 2.12 -14.69 -7.65
CA PHE A 247 1.64 -14.49 -9.02
C PHE A 247 2.13 -13.16 -9.63
N VAL A 248 2.51 -12.19 -8.78
CA VAL A 248 3.30 -11.02 -9.19
C VAL A 248 4.75 -11.46 -9.30
N THR A 249 5.10 -12.07 -10.43
CA THR A 249 6.42 -12.64 -10.67
C THR A 249 7.49 -11.54 -10.80
N LEU A 250 8.76 -11.91 -10.64
CA LEU A 250 9.88 -10.99 -10.87
C LEU A 250 9.88 -10.44 -12.31
N ARG A 251 9.36 -11.20 -13.30
CA ARG A 251 9.19 -10.71 -14.66
C ARG A 251 8.18 -9.56 -14.73
N SER A 252 7.06 -9.67 -14.03
CA SER A 252 6.07 -8.58 -13.99
C SER A 252 6.56 -7.35 -13.21
N MET A 253 7.58 -7.52 -12.37
CA MET A 253 8.25 -6.46 -11.59
C MET A 253 9.48 -5.86 -12.29
N GLU A 254 9.93 -6.40 -13.42
CA GLU A 254 11.21 -6.06 -14.05
C GLU A 254 11.39 -4.55 -14.31
N GLY A 255 10.32 -3.84 -14.63
CA GLY A 255 10.38 -2.39 -14.87
C GLY A 255 10.90 -1.59 -13.67
N TRP A 256 10.69 -2.07 -12.44
CA TRP A 256 11.19 -1.41 -11.23
C TRP A 256 12.70 -1.38 -11.11
N GLN A 257 13.42 -2.26 -11.81
CA GLN A 257 14.91 -2.27 -11.83
C GLN A 257 15.50 -1.00 -12.46
N ARG A 258 14.70 -0.20 -13.15
CA ARG A 258 15.09 1.10 -13.72
C ARG A 258 15.05 2.25 -12.72
N LEU A 259 14.49 2.05 -11.55
CA LEU A 259 14.54 3.05 -10.48
C LEU A 259 15.98 3.24 -10.00
N ALA A 260 16.40 4.50 -9.90
CA ALA A 260 17.81 4.84 -9.63
C ALA A 260 18.28 4.40 -8.23
N GLN A 261 17.37 4.33 -7.25
CA GLN A 261 17.69 4.01 -5.86
C GLN A 261 16.76 2.90 -5.38
N GLN A 262 16.89 1.70 -5.93
CA GLN A 262 16.06 0.57 -5.54
C GLN A 262 16.89 -0.53 -4.84
N ARG A 263 16.24 -1.21 -3.88
CA ARG A 263 16.72 -2.40 -3.19
C ARG A 263 15.68 -3.49 -3.34
N LEU A 264 16.04 -4.62 -3.96
CA LEU A 264 15.16 -5.77 -4.09
C LEU A 264 15.44 -6.78 -2.97
N VAL A 265 14.36 -7.22 -2.30
CA VAL A 265 14.37 -8.34 -1.36
C VAL A 265 13.33 -9.35 -1.83
N VAL A 266 13.74 -10.60 -2.04
CA VAL A 266 12.86 -11.71 -2.38
C VAL A 266 12.71 -12.61 -1.16
N LEU A 267 11.50 -12.73 -0.63
CA LEU A 267 11.19 -13.57 0.52
C LEU A 267 10.98 -15.03 0.05
N PRO A 268 11.77 -15.99 0.58
CA PRO A 268 11.68 -17.37 0.13
C PRO A 268 10.47 -18.10 0.70
N GLY A 269 9.92 -19.04 -0.05
CA GLY A 269 8.89 -19.99 0.39
C GLY A 269 7.49 -19.41 0.53
N VAL A 270 7.27 -18.13 0.26
CA VAL A 270 6.01 -17.39 0.46
C VAL A 270 5.41 -16.87 -0.84
N ALA A 271 4.12 -16.52 -0.81
CA ALA A 271 3.36 -16.04 -1.94
C ALA A 271 2.90 -14.57 -1.76
N HIS A 272 1.83 -14.17 -2.46
CA HIS A 272 1.37 -12.76 -2.55
C HIS A 272 1.10 -12.10 -1.18
N HIS A 273 0.62 -12.87 -0.21
CA HIS A 273 0.39 -12.36 1.15
C HIS A 273 1.55 -12.71 2.11
N ALA A 274 2.78 -12.45 1.66
CA ALA A 274 4.02 -12.76 2.38
C ALA A 274 4.04 -12.25 3.84
N LEU A 275 3.44 -11.10 4.13
CA LEU A 275 3.27 -10.59 5.50
C LEU A 275 2.50 -11.56 6.40
N LEU A 276 1.51 -12.27 5.86
CA LEU A 276 0.70 -13.24 6.63
C LEU A 276 1.37 -14.61 6.73
N GLU A 277 2.29 -14.91 5.83
CA GLU A 277 2.97 -16.21 5.74
C GLU A 277 4.29 -16.23 6.52
N THR A 278 5.00 -15.10 6.55
CA THR A 278 6.28 -14.94 7.28
C THR A 278 6.41 -13.54 7.89
N PRO A 279 5.54 -13.19 8.87
CA PRO A 279 5.45 -11.83 9.40
C PRO A 279 6.79 -11.31 9.96
N GLU A 280 7.57 -12.15 10.63
CA GLU A 280 8.84 -11.75 11.25
C GLU A 280 9.89 -11.39 10.18
N ALA A 281 10.09 -12.23 9.17
CA ALA A 281 11.06 -11.98 8.10
C ALA A 281 10.64 -10.80 7.23
N TYR A 282 9.34 -10.67 6.98
CA TYR A 282 8.76 -9.55 6.26
C TYR A 282 8.99 -8.24 7.02
N GLY A 283 8.60 -8.20 8.30
CA GLY A 283 8.76 -7.04 9.17
C GLY A 283 10.20 -6.62 9.35
N ALA A 284 11.11 -7.59 9.56
CA ALA A 284 12.55 -7.32 9.69
C ALA A 284 13.13 -6.68 8.42
N SER A 285 12.76 -7.17 7.24
CA SER A 285 13.22 -6.62 5.95
C SER A 285 12.72 -5.19 5.74
N LEU A 286 11.46 -4.93 6.08
CA LEU A 286 10.84 -3.62 5.96
C LEU A 286 11.43 -2.64 6.98
N GLU A 287 11.46 -2.99 8.27
CA GLU A 287 11.95 -2.12 9.33
C GLU A 287 13.43 -1.74 9.15
N SER A 288 14.28 -2.71 8.76
CA SER A 288 15.69 -2.44 8.45
C SER A 288 15.84 -1.38 7.36
N PHE A 289 15.10 -1.52 6.25
CA PHE A 289 15.16 -0.53 5.18
C PHE A 289 14.71 0.86 5.65
N LEU A 290 13.61 0.95 6.40
CA LEU A 290 13.07 2.23 6.87
C LEU A 290 14.05 2.93 7.84
N GLN A 291 14.72 2.16 8.72
CA GLN A 291 15.74 2.68 9.63
C GLN A 291 16.97 3.18 8.87
N ASP A 292 17.48 2.41 7.88
CA ASP A 292 18.61 2.83 7.04
C ASP A 292 18.33 4.22 6.43
N GLN A 293 17.10 4.46 5.95
CA GLN A 293 16.73 5.74 5.32
C GLN A 293 16.63 6.91 6.31
N GLU A 294 16.30 6.65 7.56
CA GLU A 294 16.29 7.67 8.60
C GLU A 294 17.70 8.02 9.08
N GLU A 295 18.57 7.02 9.21
CA GLU A 295 19.98 7.21 9.61
C GLU A 295 20.79 7.97 8.57
N GLU A 296 20.67 7.62 7.28
CA GLU A 296 21.33 8.31 6.17
C GLU A 296 20.96 9.80 6.13
N ALA A 297 19.69 10.12 6.38
CA ALA A 297 19.24 11.50 6.41
C ALA A 297 19.81 12.29 7.58
N ASN A 298 19.89 11.69 8.77
CA ASN A 298 20.44 12.33 9.95
C ASN A 298 21.95 12.60 9.78
N CYS A 299 22.70 11.69 9.13
CA CYS A 299 24.10 11.87 8.81
C CYS A 299 24.34 13.02 7.81
N ALA A 300 23.48 13.17 6.81
CA ALA A 300 23.59 14.24 5.81
C ALA A 300 23.38 15.64 6.44
N VAL A 301 22.44 15.78 7.39
CA VAL A 301 22.16 17.03 8.09
C VAL A 301 23.32 17.40 9.05
N SER A 302 23.96 16.44 9.70
CA SER A 302 25.07 16.69 10.63
C SER A 302 26.39 17.05 9.93
N SER A 303 26.48 16.90 8.60
CA SER A 303 27.67 17.17 7.79
C SER A 303 27.63 18.51 7.05
N THR A 304 26.55 19.27 7.19
CA THR A 304 26.36 20.65 6.65
C THR A 304 26.38 21.67 7.74
#